data_35c2e389371d14136890572847802bec
#
_entry.id   35c2e389371d14136890572847802bec
#
_cell.length_a   1.000
_cell.length_b   1.000
_cell.length_c   1.000
_cell.angle_alpha   90.00
_cell.angle_beta   90.00
_cell.angle_gamma   90.00
#
_symmetry.space_group_name_H-M   'P 1'
#
loop_
_entity.id
_entity.type
_entity.pdbx_description
1 polymer ?
#
loop_
_entity_poly.entity_id
_entity_poly.type
_entity_poly.pdbx_seq_one_letter_code
_entity_poly.pdbx_strand_id
1 'polypeptide(L)'
;LIEKTLDNNKDMKIAAARVKELAAMKRIDFANLFPQLNGSAYAQKEGSNYGGDNYKNDPEQGGKLTVTWELDLWGNLRWAKDKSIAQFLGSIEAQRALKMSIVSEVAQAYFELVALDNELNIVRQTLYARKEGVRLAKLRFEGGLTSETSYQQAQVEYARTATLVPELERKISLKENDIAFLAGEYPHRIQRPILPEEVKLPETLPVGLPSTLLERRPDVREAEQKLIAANASVGIAYTNMFPRLSLTAQYGVESEEFSDFFKSPIHYISGNLLTPLFAMGKYRATLKAKKAAYEQECYSYEKSVLTAFKEARNAIVDFNKIKDIYESRLQLERSSKATMELAQLQYINGVIGYLDVLDAQRSYFDAQIGLSNAIRDKQITLVKLYKALGGGW
;
A
#
# COMPACT_ATOMS: atom_id res chain seq x y z
N LEU A 1 -7.73 -17.01 2.84
CA LEU A 1 -7.80 -15.65 3.34
C LEU A 1 -7.17 -14.66 2.35
N ILE A 2 -5.90 -14.85 1.93
CA ILE A 2 -5.18 -13.95 1.02
C ILE A 2 -5.95 -13.75 -0.30
N GLU A 3 -6.37 -14.81 -0.97
CA GLU A 3 -7.14 -14.72 -2.24
C GLU A 3 -8.41 -13.89 -2.05
N LYS A 4 -9.20 -14.22 -1.01
CA LYS A 4 -10.42 -13.49 -0.67
C LYS A 4 -10.16 -12.00 -0.41
N THR A 5 -9.02 -11.70 0.25
CA THR A 5 -8.60 -10.30 0.49
C THR A 5 -8.26 -9.60 -0.82
N LEU A 6 -7.48 -10.21 -1.70
CA LEU A 6 -7.10 -9.60 -2.98
C LEU A 6 -8.32 -9.28 -3.86
N ASP A 7 -9.36 -10.10 -3.82
CA ASP A 7 -10.59 -9.91 -4.59
C ASP A 7 -11.50 -8.81 -4.00
N ASN A 8 -11.53 -8.67 -2.68
CA ASN A 8 -12.51 -7.82 -2.00
C ASN A 8 -11.93 -6.52 -1.45
N ASN A 9 -10.63 -6.44 -1.20
CA ASN A 9 -9.97 -5.28 -0.62
C ASN A 9 -10.25 -4.00 -1.43
N LYS A 10 -10.61 -2.93 -0.73
CA LYS A 10 -11.04 -1.68 -1.36
C LYS A 10 -9.87 -0.93 -1.99
N ASP A 11 -8.69 -0.98 -1.40
CA ASP A 11 -7.50 -0.31 -1.93
C ASP A 11 -7.05 -0.97 -3.24
N MET A 12 -7.17 -2.31 -3.36
CA MET A 12 -6.93 -3.03 -4.61
C MET A 12 -7.91 -2.60 -5.70
N LYS A 13 -9.20 -2.42 -5.36
CA LYS A 13 -10.21 -1.95 -6.31
C LYS A 13 -9.98 -0.50 -6.74
N ILE A 14 -9.55 0.37 -5.80
CA ILE A 14 -9.15 1.75 -6.09
C ILE A 14 -7.93 1.77 -7.03
N ALA A 15 -6.90 0.99 -6.74
CA ALA A 15 -5.72 0.89 -7.59
C ALA A 15 -6.06 0.39 -9.00
N ALA A 16 -6.93 -0.62 -9.13
CA ALA A 16 -7.41 -1.11 -10.42
C ALA A 16 -8.22 -0.05 -11.20
N ALA A 17 -9.04 0.74 -10.52
CA ALA A 17 -9.75 1.86 -11.13
C ALA A 17 -8.78 2.96 -11.60
N ARG A 18 -7.72 3.24 -10.83
CA ARG A 18 -6.66 4.20 -11.20
C ARG A 18 -5.90 3.76 -12.45
N VAL A 19 -5.60 2.48 -12.59
CA VAL A 19 -4.99 1.94 -13.83
C VAL A 19 -5.90 2.16 -15.03
N LYS A 20 -7.23 1.92 -14.90
CA LYS A 20 -8.19 2.18 -15.98
C LYS A 20 -8.29 3.66 -16.33
N GLU A 21 -8.30 4.54 -15.34
CA GLU A 21 -8.31 6.00 -15.53
C GLU A 21 -7.09 6.45 -16.35
N LEU A 22 -5.88 6.06 -15.94
CA LEU A 22 -4.65 6.45 -16.63
C LEU A 22 -4.50 5.79 -18.01
N ALA A 23 -5.08 4.60 -18.20
CA ALA A 23 -5.19 3.99 -19.53
C ALA A 23 -6.06 4.82 -20.48
N ALA A 24 -7.16 5.41 -19.97
CA ALA A 24 -8.02 6.30 -20.74
C ALA A 24 -7.31 7.66 -21.02
N MET A 25 -6.65 8.24 -20.02
CA MET A 25 -5.85 9.48 -20.20
C MET A 25 -4.74 9.31 -21.27
N LYS A 26 -4.04 8.17 -21.24
CA LYS A 26 -3.06 7.85 -22.30
C LYS A 26 -3.68 7.83 -23.70
N ARG A 27 -4.94 7.35 -23.83
CA ARG A 27 -5.63 7.38 -25.13
C ARG A 27 -6.01 8.78 -25.57
N ILE A 28 -6.37 9.67 -24.62
CA ILE A 28 -6.67 11.08 -24.91
C ILE A 28 -5.42 11.77 -25.45
N ASP A 29 -4.27 11.64 -24.76
CA ASP A 29 -3.01 12.25 -25.22
C ASP A 29 -2.53 11.67 -26.55
N PHE A 30 -2.77 10.38 -26.79
CA PHE A 30 -2.51 9.78 -28.10
C PHE A 30 -3.43 10.33 -29.20
N ALA A 31 -4.72 10.53 -28.91
CA ALA A 31 -5.69 11.07 -29.86
C ALA A 31 -5.37 12.53 -30.27
N ASN A 32 -4.76 13.31 -29.39
CA ASN A 32 -4.34 14.68 -29.67
C ASN A 32 -3.27 14.80 -30.77
N LEU A 33 -2.61 13.69 -31.14
CA LEU A 33 -1.67 13.65 -32.23
C LEU A 33 -2.34 13.65 -33.63
N PHE A 34 -3.64 13.36 -33.68
CA PHE A 34 -4.41 13.21 -34.91
C PHE A 34 -5.37 14.34 -35.12
N PRO A 35 -5.79 14.59 -36.38
CA PRO A 35 -6.85 15.55 -36.68
C PRO A 35 -8.14 15.25 -35.93
N GLN A 36 -8.80 16.28 -35.41
CA GLN A 36 -10.09 16.20 -34.74
C GLN A 36 -11.19 16.73 -35.66
N LEU A 37 -12.27 15.98 -35.83
CA LEU A 37 -13.45 16.37 -36.59
C LEU A 37 -14.57 16.76 -35.61
N ASN A 38 -15.08 17.98 -35.78
CA ASN A 38 -16.20 18.54 -35.02
C ASN A 38 -17.31 18.97 -35.95
N GLY A 39 -18.55 18.71 -35.57
CA GLY A 39 -19.74 19.25 -36.23
C GLY A 39 -20.33 20.38 -35.40
N SER A 40 -20.71 21.47 -36.02
CA SER A 40 -21.46 22.57 -35.38
C SER A 40 -22.62 23.03 -36.25
N ALA A 41 -23.76 23.36 -35.63
CA ALA A 41 -24.85 24.03 -36.24
C ALA A 41 -25.20 25.24 -35.38
N TYR A 42 -25.52 26.36 -36.01
CA TYR A 42 -25.86 27.60 -35.30
C TYR A 42 -26.95 28.36 -36.04
N ALA A 43 -27.71 29.12 -35.30
CA ALA A 43 -28.61 30.12 -35.80
C ALA A 43 -28.42 31.37 -34.93
N GLN A 44 -28.01 32.45 -35.50
CA GLN A 44 -27.74 33.70 -34.80
C GLN A 44 -28.42 34.87 -35.53
N LYS A 45 -28.70 35.91 -34.78
CA LYS A 45 -29.15 37.16 -35.34
C LYS A 45 -28.36 38.27 -34.69
N GLU A 46 -27.48 38.86 -35.48
CA GLU A 46 -26.69 40.00 -35.03
C GLU A 46 -27.39 41.30 -35.40
N GLY A 47 -27.50 42.20 -34.44
CA GLY A 47 -27.98 43.54 -34.63
C GLY A 47 -26.86 44.51 -34.35
N SER A 48 -26.42 45.26 -35.35
CA SER A 48 -25.36 46.26 -35.22
C SER A 48 -25.77 47.62 -35.76
N ASN A 49 -25.37 48.69 -35.04
CA ASN A 49 -25.47 50.05 -35.49
C ASN A 49 -24.05 50.66 -35.50
N TYR A 50 -23.43 50.74 -36.66
CA TYR A 50 -22.08 51.29 -36.81
C TYR A 50 -22.03 52.82 -36.87
N GLY A 51 -22.88 53.50 -36.08
CA GLY A 51 -22.89 54.97 -36.01
C GLY A 51 -23.76 55.65 -37.07
N GLY A 52 -24.65 54.92 -37.75
CA GLY A 52 -25.65 55.44 -38.68
C GLY A 52 -27.06 55.27 -38.19
N ASP A 53 -28.05 55.91 -38.79
CA ASP A 53 -29.45 55.85 -38.45
C ASP A 53 -30.14 54.48 -38.74
N ASN A 54 -29.43 53.57 -39.42
CA ASN A 54 -29.99 52.26 -39.81
C ASN A 54 -29.38 51.12 -38.99
N TYR A 55 -30.23 50.45 -38.23
CA TYR A 55 -29.96 49.22 -37.51
C TYR A 55 -29.95 48.05 -38.51
N LYS A 56 -28.80 47.42 -38.71
CA LYS A 56 -28.65 46.24 -39.58
C LYS A 56 -28.91 44.98 -38.76
N ASN A 57 -29.90 44.19 -39.15
CA ASN A 57 -30.12 42.86 -38.62
C ASN A 57 -29.66 41.84 -39.64
N ASP A 58 -28.60 41.12 -39.31
CA ASP A 58 -28.07 40.03 -40.14
C ASP A 58 -28.41 38.69 -39.48
N PRO A 59 -29.51 38.02 -39.85
CA PRO A 59 -29.74 36.65 -39.47
C PRO A 59 -28.77 35.75 -40.21
N GLU A 60 -28.17 34.81 -39.49
CA GLU A 60 -27.24 33.86 -40.06
C GLU A 60 -27.54 32.48 -39.50
N GLN A 61 -27.65 31.49 -40.36
CA GLN A 61 -27.88 30.10 -40.02
C GLN A 61 -26.85 29.24 -40.72
N GLY A 62 -26.22 28.36 -40.01
CA GLY A 62 -25.16 27.55 -40.59
C GLY A 62 -25.01 26.19 -39.95
N GLY A 63 -24.45 25.30 -40.74
CA GLY A 63 -23.97 23.99 -40.26
C GLY A 63 -22.63 23.69 -40.92
N LYS A 64 -21.64 23.35 -40.09
CA LYS A 64 -20.28 23.11 -40.62
C LYS A 64 -19.60 21.94 -39.91
N LEU A 65 -18.82 21.22 -40.70
CA LEU A 65 -17.83 20.26 -40.23
C LEU A 65 -16.47 20.96 -40.20
N THR A 66 -15.79 20.86 -39.08
CA THR A 66 -14.48 21.46 -38.85
C THR A 66 -13.46 20.40 -38.51
N VAL A 67 -12.42 20.27 -39.30
CA VAL A 67 -11.22 19.47 -38.98
C VAL A 67 -10.15 20.41 -38.43
N THR A 68 -9.67 20.11 -37.23
CA THR A 68 -8.55 20.82 -36.60
C THR A 68 -7.42 19.86 -36.32
N TRP A 69 -6.17 20.27 -36.63
CA TRP A 69 -4.99 19.47 -36.37
C TRP A 69 -3.82 20.35 -35.95
N GLU A 70 -3.27 20.07 -34.76
CA GLU A 70 -2.03 20.69 -34.29
C GLU A 70 -0.87 19.85 -34.78
N LEU A 71 0.02 20.45 -35.61
CA LEU A 71 1.21 19.80 -36.12
C LEU A 71 2.30 19.80 -35.04
N ASP A 72 2.68 18.62 -34.60
CA ASP A 72 3.66 18.45 -33.51
C ASP A 72 5.11 18.59 -34.03
N LEU A 73 5.48 19.78 -34.50
CA LEU A 73 6.81 20.06 -35.08
C LEU A 73 7.93 19.91 -34.05
N TRP A 74 7.66 20.33 -32.79
CA TRP A 74 8.66 20.38 -31.74
C TRP A 74 8.53 19.20 -30.74
N GLY A 75 7.59 18.32 -30.95
CA GLY A 75 7.36 17.16 -30.10
C GLY A 75 6.59 17.43 -28.79
N ASN A 76 5.84 18.53 -28.71
CA ASN A 76 5.04 18.84 -27.52
C ASN A 76 4.01 17.76 -27.23
N LEU A 77 3.24 17.36 -28.23
CA LEU A 77 2.22 16.31 -28.11
C LEU A 77 2.86 14.93 -27.91
N ARG A 78 4.02 14.66 -28.53
CA ARG A 78 4.79 13.43 -28.28
C ARG A 78 5.27 13.36 -26.85
N TRP A 79 5.81 14.45 -26.27
CA TRP A 79 6.19 14.51 -24.86
C TRP A 79 4.99 14.31 -23.92
N ALA A 80 3.81 14.88 -24.27
CA ALA A 80 2.59 14.68 -23.49
C ALA A 80 2.15 13.20 -23.50
N LYS A 81 2.17 12.56 -24.68
CA LYS A 81 1.91 11.12 -24.83
C LYS A 81 2.91 10.28 -24.02
N ASP A 82 4.21 10.56 -24.09
CA ASP A 82 5.24 9.79 -23.39
C ASP A 82 5.10 9.95 -21.87
N LYS A 83 4.73 11.15 -21.40
CA LYS A 83 4.37 11.38 -19.99
C LYS A 83 3.20 10.50 -19.55
N SER A 84 2.11 10.48 -20.33
CA SER A 84 0.92 9.70 -19.97
C SER A 84 1.16 8.19 -20.05
N ILE A 85 2.02 7.72 -20.96
CA ILE A 85 2.48 6.32 -20.99
C ILE A 85 3.24 5.98 -19.72
N ALA A 86 4.20 6.81 -19.30
CA ALA A 86 4.96 6.57 -18.07
C ALA A 86 4.05 6.59 -16.83
N GLN A 87 3.09 7.52 -16.75
CA GLN A 87 2.10 7.54 -15.67
C GLN A 87 1.23 6.28 -15.63
N PHE A 88 0.80 5.79 -16.79
CA PHE A 88 0.04 4.53 -16.91
C PHE A 88 0.89 3.33 -16.45
N LEU A 89 2.12 3.20 -16.93
CA LEU A 89 3.04 2.11 -16.52
C LEU A 89 3.35 2.19 -15.02
N GLY A 90 3.60 3.40 -14.50
CA GLY A 90 3.79 3.63 -13.06
C GLY A 90 2.60 3.17 -12.23
N SER A 91 1.37 3.37 -12.70
CA SER A 91 0.17 2.92 -11.98
C SER A 91 0.02 1.39 -11.93
N ILE A 92 0.49 0.68 -12.95
CA ILE A 92 0.54 -0.79 -12.94
C ILE A 92 1.53 -1.27 -11.88
N GLU A 93 2.72 -0.66 -11.80
CA GLU A 93 3.72 -1.02 -10.81
C GLU A 93 3.26 -0.65 -9.38
N ALA A 94 2.59 0.50 -9.21
CA ALA A 94 1.95 0.87 -7.94
C ALA A 94 0.90 -0.15 -7.49
N GLN A 95 0.08 -0.66 -8.41
CA GLN A 95 -0.89 -1.72 -8.11
C GLN A 95 -0.20 -3.03 -7.68
N ARG A 96 0.92 -3.39 -8.32
CA ARG A 96 1.73 -4.56 -7.95
C ARG A 96 2.36 -4.41 -6.57
N ALA A 97 2.94 -3.22 -6.27
CA ALA A 97 3.50 -2.90 -4.97
C ALA A 97 2.44 -2.96 -3.86
N LEU A 98 1.24 -2.44 -4.12
CA LEU A 98 0.11 -2.52 -3.21
C LEU A 98 -0.31 -3.96 -2.95
N LYS A 99 -0.42 -4.79 -4.01
CA LYS A 99 -0.73 -6.23 -3.88
C LYS A 99 0.26 -6.94 -2.95
N MET A 100 1.56 -6.72 -3.14
CA MET A 100 2.60 -7.28 -2.26
C MET A 100 2.44 -6.82 -0.80
N SER A 101 2.14 -5.54 -0.60
CA SER A 101 1.93 -4.98 0.73
C SER A 101 0.75 -5.60 1.43
N ILE A 102 -0.41 -5.69 0.77
CA ILE A 102 -1.64 -6.30 1.31
C ILE A 102 -1.42 -7.77 1.66
N VAL A 103 -0.79 -8.55 0.76
CA VAL A 103 -0.46 -9.96 1.03
C VAL A 103 0.41 -10.08 2.28
N SER A 104 1.44 -9.24 2.40
CA SER A 104 2.32 -9.22 3.55
C SER A 104 1.60 -8.82 4.84
N GLU A 105 0.76 -7.79 4.81
CA GLU A 105 -0.01 -7.30 5.97
C GLU A 105 -1.01 -8.33 6.46
N VAL A 106 -1.77 -8.96 5.56
CA VAL A 106 -2.73 -10.01 5.91
C VAL A 106 -2.03 -11.22 6.50
N ALA A 107 -0.91 -11.65 5.92
CA ALA A 107 -0.14 -12.77 6.45
C ALA A 107 0.42 -12.46 7.84
N GLN A 108 0.99 -11.26 8.06
CA GLN A 108 1.49 -10.83 9.36
C GLN A 108 0.36 -10.74 10.40
N ALA A 109 -0.76 -10.08 10.05
CA ALA A 109 -1.91 -9.99 10.95
C ALA A 109 -2.49 -11.36 11.33
N TYR A 110 -2.49 -12.30 10.40
CA TYR A 110 -2.92 -13.67 10.67
C TYR A 110 -1.98 -14.41 11.63
N PHE A 111 -0.66 -14.33 11.44
CA PHE A 111 0.30 -14.96 12.35
C PHE A 111 0.29 -14.30 13.73
N GLU A 112 0.09 -12.99 13.82
CA GLU A 112 -0.12 -12.28 15.08
C GLU A 112 -1.40 -12.76 15.79
N LEU A 113 -2.50 -12.95 15.05
CA LEU A 113 -3.75 -13.47 15.60
C LEU A 113 -3.58 -14.89 16.17
N VAL A 114 -2.89 -15.78 15.43
CA VAL A 114 -2.60 -17.15 15.91
C VAL A 114 -1.72 -17.12 17.16
N ALA A 115 -0.72 -16.23 17.21
CA ALA A 115 0.12 -16.08 18.41
C ALA A 115 -0.68 -15.60 19.62
N LEU A 116 -1.62 -14.65 19.44
CA LEU A 116 -2.50 -14.19 20.52
C LEU A 116 -3.43 -15.31 21.04
N ASP A 117 -3.96 -16.17 20.15
CA ASP A 117 -4.74 -17.34 20.58
C ASP A 117 -3.90 -18.32 21.39
N ASN A 118 -2.65 -18.56 20.96
CA ASN A 118 -1.71 -19.43 21.68
C ASN A 118 -1.36 -18.83 23.05
N GLU A 119 -1.09 -17.52 23.10
CA GLU A 119 -0.84 -16.80 24.34
C GLU A 119 -2.05 -16.89 25.31
N LEU A 120 -3.28 -16.71 24.79
CA LEU A 120 -4.50 -16.86 25.59
C LEU A 120 -4.64 -18.29 26.14
N ASN A 121 -4.28 -19.30 25.35
CA ASN A 121 -4.30 -20.69 25.82
C ASN A 121 -3.27 -20.94 26.95
N ILE A 122 -2.03 -20.43 26.80
CA ILE A 122 -1.01 -20.48 27.86
C ILE A 122 -1.50 -19.79 29.13
N VAL A 123 -2.07 -18.58 29.00
CA VAL A 123 -2.59 -17.82 30.13
C VAL A 123 -3.72 -18.56 30.83
N ARG A 124 -4.66 -19.16 30.10
CA ARG A 124 -5.77 -19.95 30.67
C ARG A 124 -5.28 -21.20 31.42
N GLN A 125 -4.30 -21.92 30.88
CA GLN A 125 -3.67 -23.06 31.54
C GLN A 125 -2.95 -22.63 32.80
N THR A 126 -2.19 -21.52 32.73
CA THR A 126 -1.50 -20.96 33.92
C THR A 126 -2.48 -20.49 34.99
N LEU A 127 -3.58 -19.84 34.58
CA LEU A 127 -4.64 -19.41 35.49
C LEU A 127 -5.28 -20.59 36.25
N TYR A 128 -5.52 -21.68 35.52
CA TYR A 128 -6.02 -22.91 36.14
C TYR A 128 -5.01 -23.48 37.16
N ALA A 129 -3.75 -23.57 36.81
CA ALA A 129 -2.68 -24.06 37.70
C ALA A 129 -2.52 -23.15 38.94
N ARG A 130 -2.59 -21.82 38.79
CA ARG A 130 -2.52 -20.84 39.86
C ARG A 130 -3.77 -20.93 40.80
N LYS A 131 -4.96 -21.20 40.23
CA LYS A 131 -6.17 -21.45 41.03
C LYS A 131 -5.99 -22.65 41.97
N GLU A 132 -5.44 -23.74 41.46
CA GLU A 132 -5.12 -24.91 42.26
C GLU A 132 -4.01 -24.62 43.30
N GLY A 133 -3.02 -23.79 42.93
CA GLY A 133 -2.01 -23.30 43.88
C GLY A 133 -2.60 -22.51 45.05
N VAL A 134 -3.55 -21.62 44.77
CA VAL A 134 -4.30 -20.86 45.81
C VAL A 134 -5.03 -21.83 46.74
N ARG A 135 -5.73 -22.85 46.19
CA ARG A 135 -6.44 -23.86 46.97
C ARG A 135 -5.49 -24.62 47.90
N LEU A 136 -4.36 -25.08 47.39
CA LEU A 136 -3.36 -25.81 48.15
C LEU A 136 -2.73 -24.93 49.26
N ALA A 137 -2.34 -23.67 48.91
CA ALA A 137 -1.75 -22.72 49.85
C ALA A 137 -2.74 -22.41 51.00
N LYS A 138 -4.04 -22.28 50.69
CA LYS A 138 -5.10 -22.10 51.70
C LYS A 138 -5.18 -23.28 52.65
N LEU A 139 -5.27 -24.52 52.15
CA LEU A 139 -5.34 -25.73 52.95
C LEU A 139 -4.11 -25.87 53.87
N ARG A 140 -2.91 -25.59 53.40
CA ARG A 140 -1.66 -25.64 54.18
C ARG A 140 -1.61 -24.54 55.25
N PHE A 141 -2.14 -23.37 55.00
CA PHE A 141 -2.29 -22.29 55.98
C PHE A 141 -3.29 -22.68 57.10
N GLU A 142 -4.49 -23.13 56.72
CA GLU A 142 -5.52 -23.57 57.67
C GLU A 142 -5.05 -24.77 58.50
N GLY A 143 -4.19 -25.64 57.93
CA GLY A 143 -3.54 -26.75 58.64
C GLY A 143 -2.32 -26.35 59.47
N GLY A 144 -1.95 -25.07 59.54
CA GLY A 144 -0.81 -24.58 60.33
C GLY A 144 0.56 -24.94 59.74
N LEU A 145 0.61 -25.41 58.50
CA LEU A 145 1.85 -25.86 57.83
C LEU A 145 2.63 -24.73 57.12
N THR A 146 1.97 -23.60 56.82
CA THR A 146 2.58 -22.44 56.16
C THR A 146 2.01 -21.12 56.72
N SER A 147 2.72 -20.00 56.46
CA SER A 147 2.25 -18.68 56.87
C SER A 147 1.11 -18.18 55.95
N GLU A 148 0.30 -17.26 56.45
CA GLU A 148 -0.74 -16.55 55.67
C GLU A 148 -0.12 -15.82 54.46
N THR A 149 1.13 -15.33 54.55
CA THR A 149 1.88 -14.66 53.48
C THR A 149 1.93 -15.52 52.24
N SER A 150 2.18 -16.83 52.34
CA SER A 150 2.22 -17.75 51.21
C SER A 150 0.86 -17.85 50.48
N TYR A 151 -0.24 -17.88 51.29
CA TYR A 151 -1.60 -17.87 50.73
C TYR A 151 -1.91 -16.56 50.00
N GLN A 152 -1.57 -15.42 50.62
CA GLN A 152 -1.79 -14.10 50.01
C GLN A 152 -0.96 -13.92 48.72
N GLN A 153 0.30 -14.40 48.67
CA GLN A 153 1.14 -14.40 47.47
C GLN A 153 0.50 -15.22 46.34
N ALA A 154 -0.06 -16.40 46.64
CA ALA A 154 -0.76 -17.22 45.67
C ALA A 154 -1.99 -16.49 45.10
N GLN A 155 -2.77 -15.78 45.92
CA GLN A 155 -3.90 -14.97 45.48
C GLN A 155 -3.49 -13.83 44.55
N VAL A 156 -2.38 -13.12 44.86
CA VAL A 156 -1.84 -12.04 44.04
C VAL A 156 -1.47 -12.57 42.63
N GLU A 157 -0.80 -13.72 42.58
CA GLU A 157 -0.41 -14.29 41.27
C GLU A 157 -1.61 -14.80 40.46
N TYR A 158 -2.60 -15.36 41.11
CA TYR A 158 -3.87 -15.72 40.48
C TYR A 158 -4.58 -14.49 39.92
N ALA A 159 -4.75 -13.44 40.72
CA ALA A 159 -5.40 -12.20 40.29
C ALA A 159 -4.65 -11.53 39.15
N ARG A 160 -3.31 -11.44 39.23
CA ARG A 160 -2.46 -10.91 38.13
C ARG A 160 -2.67 -11.66 36.81
N THR A 161 -2.73 -13.00 36.85
CA THR A 161 -2.95 -13.81 35.65
C THR A 161 -4.37 -13.63 35.12
N ALA A 162 -5.36 -13.51 36.01
CA ALA A 162 -6.75 -13.31 35.60
C ALA A 162 -6.97 -12.01 34.81
N THR A 163 -6.17 -10.94 35.05
CA THR A 163 -6.28 -9.69 34.29
C THR A 163 -5.83 -9.85 32.84
N LEU A 164 -4.95 -10.82 32.54
CA LEU A 164 -4.44 -11.04 31.19
C LEU A 164 -5.50 -11.64 30.24
N VAL A 165 -6.47 -12.39 30.78
CA VAL A 165 -7.50 -13.06 29.96
C VAL A 165 -8.33 -12.04 29.18
N PRO A 166 -9.05 -11.08 29.81
CA PRO A 166 -9.86 -10.10 29.10
C PRO A 166 -9.00 -9.16 28.22
N GLU A 167 -7.75 -8.91 28.60
CA GLU A 167 -6.83 -8.11 27.79
C GLU A 167 -6.49 -8.82 26.46
N LEU A 168 -6.19 -10.11 26.49
CA LEU A 168 -5.92 -10.90 25.31
C LEU A 168 -7.16 -11.11 24.43
N GLU A 169 -8.33 -11.37 25.05
CA GLU A 169 -9.60 -11.47 24.32
C GLU A 169 -9.92 -10.17 23.57
N ARG A 170 -9.65 -9.02 24.19
CA ARG A 170 -9.76 -7.71 23.52
C ARG A 170 -8.78 -7.58 22.36
N LYS A 171 -7.49 -7.93 22.55
CA LYS A 171 -6.46 -7.88 21.49
C LYS A 171 -6.84 -8.79 20.32
N ILE A 172 -7.35 -10.00 20.60
CA ILE A 172 -7.81 -10.95 19.58
C ILE A 172 -8.96 -10.33 18.76
N SER A 173 -9.98 -9.78 19.43
CA SER A 173 -11.13 -9.19 18.75
C SER A 173 -10.73 -7.99 17.89
N LEU A 174 -9.82 -7.14 18.36
CA LEU A 174 -9.29 -6.03 17.56
C LEU A 174 -8.52 -6.53 16.33
N LYS A 175 -7.69 -7.56 16.50
CA LYS A 175 -6.93 -8.14 15.38
C LYS A 175 -7.84 -8.83 14.35
N GLU A 176 -8.93 -9.45 14.78
CA GLU A 176 -9.98 -9.99 13.89
C GLU A 176 -10.63 -8.88 13.06
N ASN A 177 -10.92 -7.72 13.68
CA ASN A 177 -11.46 -6.57 12.99
C ASN A 177 -10.47 -6.00 11.95
N ASP A 178 -9.17 -5.93 12.29
CA ASP A 178 -8.12 -5.50 11.34
C ASP A 178 -8.07 -6.40 10.12
N ILE A 179 -8.11 -7.72 10.32
CA ILE A 179 -8.10 -8.71 9.23
C ILE A 179 -9.37 -8.62 8.39
N ALA A 180 -10.55 -8.49 9.02
CA ALA A 180 -11.82 -8.31 8.31
C ALA A 180 -11.81 -7.03 7.47
N PHE A 181 -11.30 -5.93 8.00
CA PHE A 181 -11.12 -4.67 7.26
C PHE A 181 -10.19 -4.85 6.05
N LEU A 182 -9.03 -5.48 6.22
CA LEU A 182 -8.12 -5.80 5.11
C LEU A 182 -8.79 -6.69 4.06
N ALA A 183 -9.64 -7.64 4.50
CA ALA A 183 -10.42 -8.48 3.60
C ALA A 183 -11.59 -7.74 2.91
N GLY A 184 -11.82 -6.46 3.23
CA GLY A 184 -12.92 -5.66 2.69
C GLY A 184 -14.30 -6.09 3.17
N GLU A 185 -14.36 -6.68 4.37
CA GLU A 185 -15.56 -7.23 5.00
C GLU A 185 -15.92 -6.49 6.29
N TYR A 186 -17.16 -6.67 6.73
CA TYR A 186 -17.59 -6.20 8.05
C TYR A 186 -16.90 -7.03 9.15
N PRO A 187 -16.68 -6.47 10.36
CA PRO A 187 -16.09 -7.17 11.47
C PRO A 187 -16.79 -8.51 11.75
N HIS A 188 -16.02 -9.57 11.79
CA HIS A 188 -16.48 -10.92 12.10
C HIS A 188 -15.34 -11.78 12.63
N ARG A 189 -15.67 -12.91 13.22
CA ARG A 189 -14.67 -13.86 13.71
C ARG A 189 -13.95 -14.54 12.55
N ILE A 190 -12.62 -14.51 12.58
CA ILE A 190 -11.77 -15.14 11.57
C ILE A 190 -11.61 -16.63 11.89
N GLN A 191 -11.87 -17.49 10.90
CA GLN A 191 -11.65 -18.94 11.04
C GLN A 191 -10.16 -19.25 11.12
N ARG A 192 -9.78 -20.08 12.07
CA ARG A 192 -8.40 -20.52 12.28
C ARG A 192 -8.31 -22.03 12.06
N PRO A 193 -7.88 -22.48 10.87
CA PRO A 193 -7.51 -23.88 10.71
C PRO A 193 -6.31 -24.19 11.62
N ILE A 194 -6.23 -25.41 12.10
CA ILE A 194 -5.07 -25.89 12.86
C ILE A 194 -3.85 -25.77 11.94
N LEU A 195 -2.94 -24.85 12.26
CA LEU A 195 -1.67 -24.74 11.53
C LEU A 195 -0.76 -25.90 11.91
N PRO A 196 0.04 -26.43 10.97
CA PRO A 196 1.11 -27.37 11.31
C PRO A 196 2.04 -26.74 12.37
N GLU A 197 2.38 -27.49 13.38
CA GLU A 197 3.24 -27.01 14.49
C GLU A 197 4.61 -26.48 14.03
N GLU A 198 5.08 -26.86 12.86
CA GLU A 198 6.37 -26.42 12.30
C GLU A 198 6.26 -25.91 10.87
N VAL A 199 6.34 -24.60 10.70
CA VAL A 199 6.74 -24.04 9.40
C VAL A 199 8.26 -24.15 9.29
N LYS A 200 8.76 -25.10 8.48
CA LYS A 200 10.19 -25.22 8.19
C LYS A 200 10.64 -24.03 7.36
N LEU A 201 11.61 -23.29 7.87
CA LEU A 201 12.29 -22.27 7.08
C LEU A 201 13.11 -22.93 5.97
N PRO A 202 13.18 -22.36 4.76
CA PRO A 202 14.10 -22.85 3.73
C PRO A 202 15.54 -22.76 4.25
N GLU A 203 16.31 -23.81 4.03
CA GLU A 203 17.71 -23.89 4.49
C GLU A 203 18.62 -22.90 3.76
N THR A 204 18.31 -22.64 2.49
CA THR A 204 19.07 -21.71 1.65
C THR A 204 18.13 -20.66 1.04
N LEU A 205 18.55 -19.41 1.11
CA LEU A 205 17.86 -18.32 0.43
C LEU A 205 18.37 -18.23 -1.01
N PRO A 206 17.48 -18.16 -2.01
CA PRO A 206 17.88 -17.75 -3.35
C PRO A 206 18.13 -16.23 -3.34
N VAL A 207 19.23 -15.80 -2.74
CA VAL A 207 19.64 -14.39 -2.75
C VAL A 207 20.14 -14.10 -4.14
N GLY A 208 19.29 -13.50 -4.99
CA GLY A 208 19.68 -13.00 -6.31
C GLY A 208 20.74 -11.90 -6.22
N LEU A 209 21.38 -11.60 -7.35
CA LEU A 209 22.30 -10.46 -7.46
C LEU A 209 21.59 -9.15 -7.09
N PRO A 210 22.27 -8.17 -6.48
CA PRO A 210 21.69 -6.89 -6.12
C PRO A 210 20.97 -6.17 -7.28
N SER A 211 21.47 -6.32 -8.52
CA SER A 211 20.84 -5.74 -9.72
C SER A 211 19.47 -6.34 -10.03
N THR A 212 19.28 -7.64 -9.84
CA THR A 212 17.97 -8.28 -10.09
C THR A 212 16.90 -7.86 -9.10
N LEU A 213 17.29 -7.39 -7.92
CA LEU A 213 16.38 -6.85 -6.93
C LEU A 213 15.66 -5.60 -7.45
N LEU A 214 16.39 -4.68 -8.10
CA LEU A 214 15.82 -3.44 -8.63
C LEU A 214 14.82 -3.71 -9.76
N GLU A 215 15.08 -4.72 -10.60
CA GLU A 215 14.19 -5.12 -11.69
C GLU A 215 12.91 -5.83 -11.19
N ARG A 216 12.99 -6.50 -10.03
CA ARG A 216 11.87 -7.28 -9.46
C ARG A 216 10.95 -6.45 -8.58
N ARG A 217 11.43 -5.39 -7.96
CA ARG A 217 10.65 -4.59 -7.01
C ARG A 217 9.73 -3.59 -7.73
N PRO A 218 8.41 -3.74 -7.60
CA PRO A 218 7.46 -2.84 -8.26
C PRO A 218 7.52 -1.39 -7.75
N ASP A 219 7.86 -1.15 -6.48
CA ASP A 219 8.02 0.19 -5.91
C ASP A 219 9.20 0.96 -6.51
N VAL A 220 10.31 0.28 -6.82
CA VAL A 220 11.45 0.88 -7.54
C VAL A 220 11.06 1.18 -9.00
N ARG A 221 10.37 0.27 -9.66
CA ARG A 221 9.88 0.47 -11.03
C ARG A 221 8.83 1.57 -11.13
N GLU A 222 7.97 1.71 -10.12
CA GLU A 222 7.04 2.85 -10.02
C GLU A 222 7.81 4.18 -9.95
N ALA A 223 8.84 4.26 -9.10
CA ALA A 223 9.67 5.45 -8.96
C ALA A 223 10.41 5.79 -10.27
N GLU A 224 10.90 4.79 -11.01
CA GLU A 224 11.48 4.97 -12.34
C GLU A 224 10.47 5.58 -13.33
N GLN A 225 9.24 5.07 -13.36
CA GLN A 225 8.21 5.61 -14.25
C GLN A 225 7.81 7.06 -13.87
N LYS A 226 7.82 7.42 -12.60
CA LYS A 226 7.64 8.81 -12.14
C LYS A 226 8.74 9.72 -12.62
N LEU A 227 9.99 9.26 -12.58
CA LEU A 227 11.14 9.97 -13.11
C LEU A 227 11.02 10.21 -14.61
N ILE A 228 10.63 9.19 -15.38
CA ILE A 228 10.38 9.30 -16.84
C ILE A 228 9.27 10.32 -17.11
N ALA A 229 8.17 10.30 -16.37
CA ALA A 229 7.07 11.24 -16.52
C ALA A 229 7.48 12.69 -16.18
N ALA A 230 8.35 12.88 -15.19
CA ALA A 230 8.91 14.19 -14.84
C ALA A 230 9.83 14.72 -15.93
N ASN A 231 10.69 13.87 -16.51
CA ASN A 231 11.51 14.23 -17.66
C ASN A 231 10.66 14.66 -18.87
N ALA A 232 9.61 13.91 -19.18
CA ALA A 232 8.67 14.28 -20.24
C ALA A 232 7.99 15.64 -19.96
N SER A 233 7.70 15.94 -18.69
CA SER A 233 7.17 17.25 -18.28
C SER A 233 8.14 18.40 -18.51
N VAL A 234 9.46 18.16 -18.43
CA VAL A 234 10.49 19.13 -18.82
C VAL A 234 10.46 19.35 -20.33
N GLY A 235 10.33 18.28 -21.12
CA GLY A 235 10.18 18.34 -22.57
C GLY A 235 8.98 19.19 -23.00
N ILE A 236 7.81 18.98 -22.40
CA ILE A 236 6.60 19.79 -22.62
C ILE A 236 6.85 21.27 -22.30
N ALA A 237 7.48 21.56 -21.15
CA ALA A 237 7.76 22.94 -20.75
C ALA A 237 8.76 23.64 -21.70
N TYR A 238 9.71 22.88 -22.21
CA TYR A 238 10.68 23.39 -23.20
C TYR A 238 10.01 23.67 -24.56
N THR A 239 9.22 22.72 -25.05
CA THR A 239 8.56 22.84 -26.37
C THR A 239 7.45 23.90 -26.37
N ASN A 240 6.85 24.21 -25.21
CA ASN A 240 5.91 25.34 -25.08
C ASN A 240 6.52 26.72 -25.30
N MET A 241 7.85 26.85 -25.46
CA MET A 241 8.53 28.08 -25.79
C MET A 241 8.57 28.36 -27.31
N PHE A 242 8.25 27.36 -28.13
CA PHE A 242 8.26 27.44 -29.57
C PHE A 242 6.88 27.72 -30.15
N PRO A 243 6.83 28.23 -31.42
CA PRO A 243 5.55 28.47 -32.09
C PRO A 243 4.74 27.18 -32.27
N ARG A 244 3.43 27.28 -32.12
CA ARG A 244 2.50 26.19 -32.43
C ARG A 244 1.86 26.42 -33.78
N LEU A 245 1.86 25.39 -34.61
CA LEU A 245 1.23 25.39 -35.91
C LEU A 245 -0.03 24.53 -35.91
N SER A 246 -1.19 25.16 -36.14
CA SER A 246 -2.45 24.46 -36.30
C SER A 246 -3.03 24.64 -37.70
N LEU A 247 -3.57 23.56 -38.24
CA LEU A 247 -4.32 23.55 -39.50
C LEU A 247 -5.81 23.41 -39.17
N THR A 248 -6.62 24.21 -39.86
CA THR A 248 -8.08 24.13 -39.76
C THR A 248 -8.67 24.06 -41.14
N ALA A 249 -9.52 23.07 -41.38
CA ALA A 249 -10.34 22.99 -42.58
C ALA A 249 -11.81 22.92 -42.20
N GLN A 250 -12.65 23.68 -42.88
CA GLN A 250 -14.10 23.72 -42.66
C GLN A 250 -14.82 23.51 -43.99
N TYR A 251 -15.90 22.75 -43.93
CA TYR A 251 -16.85 22.59 -45.02
C TYR A 251 -18.27 22.59 -44.42
N GLY A 252 -19.17 23.39 -45.05
CA GLY A 252 -20.52 23.52 -44.51
C GLY A 252 -21.42 24.30 -45.43
N VAL A 253 -22.53 24.74 -44.84
CA VAL A 253 -23.53 25.61 -45.46
C VAL A 253 -23.82 26.78 -44.53
N GLU A 254 -24.03 27.99 -45.07
CA GLU A 254 -24.32 29.20 -44.32
C GLU A 254 -25.24 30.08 -45.13
N SER A 255 -26.36 30.55 -44.55
CA SER A 255 -27.36 31.35 -45.25
C SER A 255 -28.08 32.29 -44.29
N GLU A 256 -28.48 33.44 -44.82
CA GLU A 256 -29.36 34.41 -44.13
C GLU A 256 -30.81 33.89 -44.04
N GLU A 257 -31.29 33.16 -45.07
CA GLU A 257 -32.63 32.60 -45.16
C GLU A 257 -32.64 31.09 -45.08
N PHE A 258 -33.57 30.52 -44.29
CA PHE A 258 -33.68 29.07 -44.13
C PHE A 258 -33.98 28.33 -45.45
N SER A 259 -34.68 29.01 -46.39
CA SER A 259 -35.00 28.49 -47.71
C SER A 259 -33.77 28.21 -48.58
N ASP A 260 -32.68 28.92 -48.35
CA ASP A 260 -31.43 28.84 -49.09
C ASP A 260 -30.30 28.11 -48.34
N PHE A 261 -30.63 27.52 -47.18
CA PHE A 261 -29.67 26.86 -46.31
C PHE A 261 -28.79 25.85 -47.02
N PHE A 262 -29.33 24.99 -47.87
CA PHE A 262 -28.56 23.98 -48.59
C PHE A 262 -27.98 24.47 -49.92
N LYS A 263 -28.24 25.73 -50.33
CA LYS A 263 -27.75 26.27 -51.62
C LYS A 263 -26.46 27.10 -51.51
N SER A 264 -26.03 27.35 -50.24
CA SER A 264 -24.88 28.25 -49.96
C SER A 264 -23.74 27.48 -49.33
N PRO A 265 -22.99 26.64 -50.07
CA PRO A 265 -21.85 25.90 -49.54
C PRO A 265 -20.68 26.83 -49.21
N ILE A 266 -20.07 26.63 -48.07
CA ILE A 266 -18.84 27.32 -47.65
C ILE A 266 -17.70 26.33 -47.47
N HIS A 267 -16.49 26.77 -47.79
CA HIS A 267 -15.26 26.04 -47.46
C HIS A 267 -14.21 27.03 -46.96
N TYR A 268 -13.42 26.56 -46.00
CA TYR A 268 -12.36 27.38 -45.42
C TYR A 268 -11.17 26.48 -45.06
N ILE A 269 -9.97 26.92 -45.42
CA ILE A 269 -8.71 26.26 -45.06
C ILE A 269 -7.78 27.33 -44.50
N SER A 270 -7.24 27.13 -43.33
CA SER A 270 -6.28 28.04 -42.70
C SER A 270 -5.15 27.31 -41.99
N GLY A 271 -3.99 27.92 -42.01
CA GLY A 271 -2.87 27.58 -41.12
C GLY A 271 -2.63 28.74 -40.16
N ASN A 272 -2.63 28.41 -38.86
CA ASN A 272 -2.41 29.41 -37.81
C ASN A 272 -1.12 29.09 -37.06
N LEU A 273 -0.17 30.05 -37.05
CA LEU A 273 1.10 29.99 -36.34
C LEU A 273 1.03 30.91 -35.13
N LEU A 274 0.92 30.34 -33.94
CA LEU A 274 0.90 31.07 -32.68
C LEU A 274 2.23 30.99 -31.98
N THR A 275 2.92 32.14 -31.79
CA THR A 275 4.19 32.20 -31.07
C THR A 275 4.11 33.14 -29.85
N PRO A 276 4.59 32.73 -28.69
CA PRO A 276 4.66 33.59 -27.49
C PRO A 276 5.85 34.56 -27.64
N LEU A 277 5.60 35.83 -28.07
CA LEU A 277 6.65 36.82 -28.19
C LEU A 277 7.08 37.44 -26.86
N PHE A 278 6.11 37.72 -25.98
CA PHE A 278 6.36 38.31 -24.69
C PHE A 278 5.42 37.75 -23.63
N ALA A 279 5.98 37.20 -22.54
CA ALA A 279 5.23 36.59 -21.42
C ALA A 279 5.93 36.82 -20.07
N MET A 280 6.60 37.95 -19.87
CA MET A 280 7.26 38.33 -18.59
C MET A 280 8.10 37.20 -17.96
N GLY A 281 8.76 36.41 -18.79
CA GLY A 281 9.59 35.29 -18.31
C GLY A 281 8.83 34.03 -17.90
N LYS A 282 7.50 33.97 -18.03
CA LYS A 282 6.63 32.84 -17.63
C LYS A 282 7.15 31.48 -18.13
N TYR A 283 7.47 31.34 -19.40
CA TYR A 283 7.91 30.06 -19.99
C TYR A 283 9.26 29.61 -19.44
N ARG A 284 10.22 30.55 -19.26
CA ARG A 284 11.53 30.26 -18.63
C ARG A 284 11.38 29.84 -17.17
N ALA A 285 10.50 30.51 -16.41
CA ALA A 285 10.21 30.14 -15.02
C ALA A 285 9.52 28.76 -14.96
N THR A 286 8.57 28.47 -15.87
CA THR A 286 7.93 27.16 -15.96
C THR A 286 8.96 26.06 -16.25
N LEU A 287 9.86 26.27 -17.21
CA LEU A 287 10.93 25.30 -17.50
C LEU A 287 11.85 25.08 -16.31
N LYS A 288 12.25 26.19 -15.61
CA LYS A 288 13.06 26.07 -14.38
C LYS A 288 12.33 25.28 -13.29
N ALA A 289 11.05 25.52 -13.09
CA ALA A 289 10.23 24.78 -12.12
C ALA A 289 10.13 23.28 -12.48
N LYS A 290 9.95 22.94 -13.77
CA LYS A 290 9.90 21.55 -14.22
C LYS A 290 11.24 20.83 -14.12
N LYS A 291 12.36 21.53 -14.34
CA LYS A 291 13.71 20.99 -14.11
C LYS A 291 13.94 20.69 -12.63
N ALA A 292 13.54 21.59 -11.72
CA ALA A 292 13.65 21.37 -10.30
C ALA A 292 12.74 20.20 -9.84
N ALA A 293 11.53 20.05 -10.41
CA ALA A 293 10.67 18.91 -10.16
C ALA A 293 11.28 17.57 -10.68
N TYR A 294 11.93 17.58 -11.82
CA TYR A 294 12.69 16.42 -12.30
C TYR A 294 13.83 16.04 -11.35
N GLU A 295 14.58 17.01 -10.86
CA GLU A 295 15.64 16.78 -9.87
C GLU A 295 15.09 16.16 -8.56
N GLN A 296 13.92 16.61 -8.10
CA GLN A 296 13.23 15.97 -6.96
C GLN A 296 12.91 14.49 -7.23
N GLU A 297 12.44 14.16 -8.43
CA GLU A 297 12.17 12.77 -8.79
C GLU A 297 13.44 11.93 -8.95
N CYS A 298 14.59 12.52 -9.36
CA CYS A 298 15.88 11.84 -9.32
C CYS A 298 16.23 11.39 -7.89
N TYR A 299 16.16 12.31 -6.92
CA TYR A 299 16.43 11.97 -5.51
C TYR A 299 15.38 11.03 -4.92
N SER A 300 14.12 11.11 -5.36
CA SER A 300 13.07 10.17 -4.97
C SER A 300 13.36 8.74 -5.46
N TYR A 301 13.83 8.60 -6.70
CA TYR A 301 14.25 7.32 -7.26
C TYR A 301 15.47 6.77 -6.52
N GLU A 302 16.52 7.55 -6.30
CA GLU A 302 17.68 7.15 -5.51
C GLU A 302 17.29 6.69 -4.11
N LYS A 303 16.40 7.44 -3.44
CA LYS A 303 15.86 7.06 -2.12
C LYS A 303 15.11 5.73 -2.15
N SER A 304 14.33 5.48 -3.20
CA SER A 304 13.62 4.20 -3.37
C SER A 304 14.59 3.03 -3.53
N VAL A 305 15.67 3.21 -4.30
CA VAL A 305 16.74 2.23 -4.47
C VAL A 305 17.44 1.95 -3.13
N LEU A 306 17.85 2.99 -2.40
CA LEU A 306 18.49 2.83 -1.09
C LEU A 306 17.57 2.14 -0.08
N THR A 307 16.27 2.46 -0.12
CA THR A 307 15.26 1.82 0.74
C THR A 307 15.13 0.33 0.41
N ALA A 308 15.11 -0.03 -0.87
CA ALA A 308 15.05 -1.41 -1.32
C ALA A 308 16.25 -2.23 -0.81
N PHE A 309 17.47 -1.70 -0.92
CA PHE A 309 18.67 -2.36 -0.40
C PHE A 309 18.67 -2.48 1.13
N LYS A 310 18.26 -1.42 1.83
CA LYS A 310 18.13 -1.45 3.30
C LYS A 310 17.13 -2.52 3.75
N GLU A 311 15.95 -2.58 3.14
CA GLU A 311 14.92 -3.57 3.49
C GLU A 311 15.37 -5.00 3.20
N ALA A 312 15.99 -5.24 2.04
CA ALA A 312 16.53 -6.55 1.70
C ALA A 312 17.62 -6.96 2.68
N ARG A 313 18.55 -6.05 3.01
CA ARG A 313 19.63 -6.32 3.98
C ARG A 313 19.09 -6.63 5.37
N ASN A 314 18.13 -5.84 5.84
CA ASN A 314 17.50 -6.06 7.14
C ASN A 314 16.77 -7.40 7.18
N ALA A 315 15.99 -7.72 6.15
CA ALA A 315 15.26 -8.99 6.08
C ALA A 315 16.20 -10.22 6.06
N ILE A 316 17.36 -10.13 5.41
CA ILE A 316 18.39 -11.18 5.43
C ILE A 316 19.00 -11.32 6.82
N VAL A 317 19.30 -10.20 7.50
CA VAL A 317 19.83 -10.23 8.88
C VAL A 317 18.82 -10.86 9.83
N ASP A 318 17.54 -10.43 9.75
CA ASP A 318 16.47 -10.99 10.57
C ASP A 318 16.30 -12.49 10.32
N PHE A 319 16.32 -12.92 9.05
CA PHE A 319 16.21 -14.33 8.68
C PHE A 319 17.35 -15.18 9.25
N ASN A 320 18.58 -14.70 9.18
CA ASN A 320 19.74 -15.42 9.69
C ASN A 320 19.73 -15.52 11.22
N LYS A 321 19.14 -14.53 11.92
CA LYS A 321 19.13 -14.48 13.39
C LYS A 321 17.92 -15.12 14.04
N ILE A 322 16.78 -15.18 13.33
CA ILE A 322 15.55 -15.72 13.91
C ILE A 322 15.66 -17.20 14.29
N LYS A 323 16.49 -17.96 13.58
CA LYS A 323 16.75 -19.37 13.91
C LYS A 323 17.45 -19.50 15.26
N ASP A 324 18.55 -18.75 15.45
CA ASP A 324 19.31 -18.73 16.71
C ASP A 324 18.42 -18.30 17.89
N ILE A 325 17.58 -17.29 17.68
CA ILE A 325 16.62 -16.79 18.68
C ILE A 325 15.60 -17.89 19.04
N TYR A 326 15.02 -18.55 18.04
CA TYR A 326 14.05 -19.62 18.26
C TYR A 326 14.67 -20.80 19.05
N GLU A 327 15.84 -21.27 18.67
CA GLU A 327 16.53 -22.36 19.36
C GLU A 327 16.85 -22.01 20.81
N SER A 328 17.31 -20.78 21.06
CA SER A 328 17.59 -20.28 22.40
C SER A 328 16.30 -20.18 23.26
N ARG A 329 15.18 -19.72 22.67
CA ARG A 329 13.89 -19.67 23.36
C ARG A 329 13.33 -21.04 23.67
N LEU A 330 13.48 -21.99 22.76
CA LEU A 330 13.08 -23.38 22.97
C LEU A 330 13.88 -24.03 24.11
N GLN A 331 15.20 -23.79 24.16
CA GLN A 331 16.02 -24.27 25.26
C GLN A 331 15.64 -23.62 26.60
N LEU A 332 15.37 -22.32 26.61
CA LEU A 332 14.93 -21.60 27.79
C LEU A 332 13.61 -22.16 28.33
N GLU A 333 12.63 -22.41 27.45
CA GLU A 333 11.34 -22.98 27.84
C GLU A 333 11.52 -24.37 28.47
N ARG A 334 12.30 -25.25 27.85
CA ARG A 334 12.58 -26.60 28.38
C ARG A 334 13.24 -26.56 29.75
N SER A 335 14.27 -25.71 29.90
CA SER A 335 14.99 -25.60 31.19
C SER A 335 14.13 -24.97 32.27
N SER A 336 13.33 -23.95 31.96
CA SER A 336 12.40 -23.32 32.92
C SER A 336 11.31 -24.29 33.34
N LYS A 337 10.78 -25.12 32.43
CA LYS A 337 9.83 -26.17 32.73
C LYS A 337 10.38 -27.17 33.73
N ALA A 338 11.56 -27.72 33.46
CA ALA A 338 12.24 -28.66 34.36
C ALA A 338 12.49 -28.03 35.74
N THR A 339 12.94 -26.76 35.77
CA THR A 339 13.13 -26.03 37.05
C THR A 339 11.83 -25.88 37.81
N MET A 340 10.73 -25.54 37.15
CA MET A 340 9.41 -25.39 37.77
C MET A 340 8.92 -26.72 38.33
N GLU A 341 9.05 -27.83 37.61
CA GLU A 341 8.65 -29.16 38.07
C GLU A 341 9.48 -29.62 39.29
N LEU A 342 10.79 -29.39 39.31
CA LEU A 342 11.67 -29.67 40.42
C LEU A 342 11.35 -28.82 41.66
N ALA A 343 11.11 -27.50 41.46
CA ALA A 343 10.73 -26.59 42.55
C ALA A 343 9.41 -27.00 43.21
N GLN A 344 8.42 -27.42 42.40
CA GLN A 344 7.16 -27.96 42.96
C GLN A 344 7.39 -29.22 43.80
N LEU A 345 8.20 -30.15 43.30
CA LEU A 345 8.52 -31.38 44.05
C LEU A 345 9.25 -31.07 45.35
N GLN A 346 10.27 -30.21 45.36
CA GLN A 346 11.00 -29.78 46.53
C GLN A 346 10.13 -29.06 47.56
N TYR A 347 9.20 -28.21 47.11
CA TYR A 347 8.23 -27.56 47.99
C TYR A 347 7.29 -28.54 48.67
N ILE A 348 6.77 -29.53 47.94
CA ILE A 348 5.91 -30.55 48.51
C ILE A 348 6.64 -31.33 49.63
N ASN A 349 7.93 -31.59 49.42
CA ASN A 349 8.80 -32.28 50.38
C ASN A 349 9.38 -31.35 51.48
N GLY A 350 9.04 -30.07 51.51
CA GLY A 350 9.45 -29.12 52.55
C GLY A 350 10.89 -28.64 52.44
N VAL A 351 11.57 -28.83 51.27
CA VAL A 351 13.00 -28.49 51.03
C VAL A 351 13.16 -27.00 50.74
N ILE A 352 12.19 -26.40 50.02
CA ILE A 352 12.26 -24.98 49.62
C ILE A 352 10.97 -24.23 50.01
N GLY A 353 11.02 -22.91 50.03
CA GLY A 353 9.89 -22.04 50.31
C GLY A 353 8.92 -21.90 49.15
N TYR A 354 7.70 -21.40 49.39
CA TYR A 354 6.72 -21.16 48.35
C TYR A 354 7.14 -20.08 47.37
N LEU A 355 7.93 -19.13 47.81
CA LEU A 355 8.45 -18.03 46.94
C LEU A 355 9.31 -18.60 45.80
N ASP A 356 10.13 -19.61 46.08
CA ASP A 356 11.00 -20.26 45.06
C ASP A 356 10.15 -20.94 43.96
N VAL A 357 9.01 -21.54 44.36
CA VAL A 357 8.05 -22.12 43.41
C VAL A 357 7.41 -21.06 42.55
N LEU A 358 7.02 -19.93 43.14
CA LEU A 358 6.42 -18.81 42.41
C LEU A 358 7.40 -18.22 41.38
N ASP A 359 8.68 -18.09 41.73
CA ASP A 359 9.72 -17.57 40.80
C ASP A 359 9.98 -18.54 39.65
N ALA A 360 10.03 -19.85 39.95
CA ALA A 360 10.13 -20.86 38.89
C ALA A 360 8.91 -20.89 37.97
N GLN A 361 7.70 -20.74 38.53
CA GLN A 361 6.47 -20.66 37.73
C GLN A 361 6.40 -19.41 36.88
N ARG A 362 6.84 -18.23 37.37
CA ARG A 362 6.93 -16.99 36.61
C ARG A 362 7.92 -17.16 35.45
N SER A 363 9.12 -17.69 35.73
CA SER A 363 10.15 -17.92 34.74
C SER A 363 9.67 -18.86 33.62
N TYR A 364 8.94 -19.92 33.97
CA TYR A 364 8.37 -20.82 32.97
C TYR A 364 7.27 -20.17 32.15
N PHE A 365 6.35 -19.42 32.77
CA PHE A 365 5.31 -18.67 32.07
C PHE A 365 5.92 -17.69 31.06
N ASP A 366 6.91 -16.89 31.47
CA ASP A 366 7.60 -15.93 30.61
C ASP A 366 8.34 -16.63 29.46
N ALA A 367 8.92 -17.80 29.72
CA ALA A 367 9.59 -18.60 28.69
C ALA A 367 8.61 -19.16 27.65
N GLN A 368 7.40 -19.60 28.08
CA GLN A 368 6.33 -20.05 27.17
C GLN A 368 5.85 -18.91 26.25
N ILE A 369 5.59 -17.73 26.82
CA ILE A 369 5.20 -16.54 26.04
C ILE A 369 6.35 -16.15 25.09
N GLY A 370 7.59 -16.17 25.58
CA GLY A 370 8.78 -15.89 24.76
C GLY A 370 8.96 -16.85 23.58
N LEU A 371 8.67 -18.14 23.77
CA LEU A 371 8.73 -19.14 22.69
C LEU A 371 7.57 -18.93 21.69
N SER A 372 6.36 -18.66 22.15
CA SER A 372 5.21 -18.36 21.30
C SER A 372 5.50 -17.15 20.39
N ASN A 373 6.08 -16.09 20.95
CA ASN A 373 6.53 -14.92 20.19
C ASN A 373 7.62 -15.26 19.17
N ALA A 374 8.59 -16.08 19.52
CA ALA A 374 9.65 -16.49 18.58
C ALA A 374 9.12 -17.33 17.40
N ILE A 375 8.09 -18.15 17.63
CA ILE A 375 7.40 -18.89 16.57
C ILE A 375 6.69 -17.92 15.61
N ARG A 376 5.95 -16.95 16.13
CA ARG A 376 5.32 -15.89 15.35
C ARG A 376 6.36 -15.11 14.53
N ASP A 377 7.44 -14.67 15.17
CA ASP A 377 8.46 -13.83 14.55
C ASP A 377 9.20 -14.58 13.43
N LYS A 378 9.38 -15.89 13.59
CA LYS A 378 9.93 -16.79 12.54
C LYS A 378 9.04 -16.76 11.28
N GLN A 379 7.71 -16.82 11.43
CA GLN A 379 6.75 -16.78 10.33
C GLN A 379 6.70 -15.38 9.68
N ILE A 380 6.66 -14.33 10.48
CA ILE A 380 6.64 -12.95 10.01
C ILE A 380 7.93 -12.59 9.26
N THR A 381 9.08 -13.06 9.74
CA THR A 381 10.37 -12.82 9.10
C THR A 381 10.42 -13.42 7.70
N LEU A 382 9.85 -14.61 7.49
CA LEU A 382 9.75 -15.21 6.17
C LEU A 382 8.89 -14.36 5.21
N VAL A 383 7.75 -13.85 5.68
CA VAL A 383 6.87 -12.97 4.90
C VAL A 383 7.57 -11.67 4.52
N LYS A 384 8.27 -11.04 5.49
CA LYS A 384 9.04 -9.81 5.27
C LYS A 384 10.18 -10.01 4.26
N LEU A 385 10.89 -11.13 4.37
CA LEU A 385 11.95 -11.48 3.44
C LEU A 385 11.42 -11.64 2.02
N TYR A 386 10.32 -12.35 1.85
CA TYR A 386 9.68 -12.54 0.56
C TYR A 386 9.28 -11.21 -0.08
N LYS A 387 8.65 -10.32 0.70
CA LYS A 387 8.31 -8.95 0.26
C LYS A 387 9.57 -8.15 -0.11
N ALA A 388 10.61 -8.16 0.74
CA ALA A 388 11.82 -7.38 0.53
C ALA A 388 12.62 -7.80 -0.72
N LEU A 389 12.54 -9.08 -1.10
CA LEU A 389 13.17 -9.62 -2.31
C LEU A 389 12.35 -9.40 -3.59
N GLY A 390 11.18 -8.75 -3.49
CA GLY A 390 10.32 -8.46 -4.64
C GLY A 390 9.62 -9.69 -5.20
N GLY A 391 9.47 -10.78 -4.41
CA GLY A 391 8.83 -12.01 -4.86
C GLY A 391 7.30 -12.00 -4.74
N GLY A 392 6.61 -12.73 -5.65
CA GLY A 392 5.22 -13.12 -5.46
C GLY A 392 4.12 -12.23 -6.02
N TRP A 393 4.39 -11.48 -7.09
CA TRP A 393 3.34 -10.73 -7.80
C TRP A 393 3.00 -11.33 -9.17
#